data_d6c27dff10d18896736e979db424088f
#
_entry.id   d6c27dff10d18896736e979db424088f
#
_cell.length_a   1.000
_cell.length_b   1.000
_cell.length_c   1.000
_cell.angle_alpha   90.00
_cell.angle_beta   90.00
_cell.angle_gamma   90.00
#
_symmetry.space_group_name_H-M   'P 1'
#
loop_
_entity.id
_entity.type
_entity.pdbx_description
1 polymer ?
#
loop_
_entity_poly.entity_id
_entity_poly.type
_entity_poly.pdbx_seq_one_letter_code
_entity_poly.pdbx_strand_id
1 'polypeptide(L)'
;MFELAALAYLIDMIFGEFPCKHPVVWMGEFISGFEQRFYRNGILSGALLVISLLVLTLLISVALVYLCELLPTGLSLAVLSVFASTGLAMNMLHASVAELATAEQPKQALSFLVSRDTEAMTETEMYKAALETWAENLSDGVVAPLFYLVLFGLPGIAVYKAINTMDSMIAYKTERYFYFGKTAAIVDDIANYLPARLTALFIVLLAQDKCLAWQCLWRDGNKLESPNAGLPIAAMAGAFGVALGGDAYYHGQLKHKPVLGLSINPVNKAVLVKALTMKKGINLIVLSLLATGIMLT
;
A
#
# COMPACT_ATOMS: atom_id res chain seq x y z
N MET A 1 -11.76 18.16 6.68
CA MET A 1 -11.01 17.04 6.11
C MET A 1 -10.91 15.84 7.06
N PHE A 2 -10.65 16.04 8.35
CA PHE A 2 -10.58 14.95 9.32
C PHE A 2 -11.88 14.15 9.46
N GLU A 3 -13.04 14.80 9.43
CA GLU A 3 -14.35 14.11 9.44
C GLU A 3 -14.52 13.19 8.23
N LEU A 4 -14.19 13.68 7.03
CA LEU A 4 -14.22 12.89 5.80
C LEU A 4 -13.32 11.66 5.91
N ALA A 5 -12.09 11.86 6.41
CA ALA A 5 -11.13 10.78 6.58
C ALA A 5 -11.56 9.75 7.63
N ALA A 6 -12.14 10.21 8.74
CA ALA A 6 -12.65 9.32 9.78
C ALA A 6 -13.83 8.47 9.28
N LEU A 7 -14.80 9.07 8.60
CA LEU A 7 -15.92 8.34 8.02
C LEU A 7 -15.47 7.37 6.94
N ALA A 8 -14.61 7.79 6.02
CA ALA A 8 -14.07 6.92 4.98
C ALA A 8 -13.33 5.71 5.58
N TYR A 9 -12.51 5.93 6.63
CA TYR A 9 -11.79 4.85 7.31
C TYR A 9 -12.74 3.89 8.04
N LEU A 10 -13.78 4.40 8.70
CA LEU A 10 -14.80 3.56 9.33
C LEU A 10 -15.59 2.75 8.30
N ILE A 11 -15.91 3.32 7.14
CA ILE A 11 -16.58 2.62 6.04
C ILE A 11 -15.69 1.46 5.54
N ASP A 12 -14.39 1.69 5.28
CA ASP A 12 -13.46 0.62 4.90
C ASP A 12 -13.37 -0.47 5.99
N MET A 13 -13.30 -0.10 7.26
CA MET A 13 -13.24 -1.06 8.36
C MET A 13 -14.48 -1.97 8.45
N ILE A 14 -15.67 -1.45 8.14
CA ILE A 14 -16.95 -2.16 8.29
C ILE A 14 -17.30 -2.94 7.02
N PHE A 15 -17.23 -2.30 5.88
CA PHE A 15 -17.72 -2.85 4.60
C PHE A 15 -16.61 -3.45 3.73
N GLY A 16 -15.37 -2.93 3.84
CA GLY A 16 -14.29 -3.30 2.92
C GLY A 16 -14.60 -2.89 1.49
N GLU A 17 -14.41 -3.80 0.54
CA GLU A 17 -14.68 -3.53 -0.88
C GLU A 17 -16.18 -3.61 -1.21
N PHE A 18 -16.62 -2.69 -2.06
CA PHE A 18 -17.98 -2.68 -2.59
C PHE A 18 -18.10 -3.60 -3.81
N PRO A 19 -19.27 -4.25 -4.03
CA PRO A 19 -19.51 -5.14 -5.16
C PRO A 19 -19.75 -4.35 -6.47
N CYS A 20 -18.88 -3.40 -6.76
CA CYS A 20 -18.92 -2.59 -7.98
C CYS A 20 -17.51 -2.48 -8.58
N LYS A 21 -17.43 -2.07 -9.84
CA LYS A 21 -16.15 -1.90 -10.50
C LYS A 21 -15.34 -0.83 -9.78
N HIS A 22 -14.23 -1.25 -9.18
CA HIS A 22 -13.38 -0.39 -8.35
C HIS A 22 -12.70 0.71 -9.18
N PRO A 23 -12.55 1.96 -8.68
CA PRO A 23 -11.89 3.05 -9.40
C PRO A 23 -10.47 2.71 -9.88
N VAL A 24 -9.71 1.93 -9.13
CA VAL A 24 -8.38 1.44 -9.50
C VAL A 24 -8.42 0.59 -10.79
N VAL A 25 -9.50 -0.15 -11.03
CA VAL A 25 -9.66 -0.93 -12.28
C VAL A 25 -9.77 0.00 -13.48
N TRP A 26 -10.52 1.11 -13.36
CA TRP A 26 -10.59 2.11 -14.44
C TRP A 26 -9.24 2.80 -14.68
N MET A 27 -8.47 3.08 -13.62
CA MET A 27 -7.10 3.58 -13.75
C MET A 27 -6.22 2.58 -14.49
N GLY A 28 -6.31 1.29 -14.14
CA GLY A 28 -5.58 0.21 -14.82
C GLY A 28 -5.96 0.05 -16.30
N GLU A 29 -7.24 0.15 -16.63
CA GLU A 29 -7.72 0.14 -18.02
C GLU A 29 -7.20 1.33 -18.82
N PHE A 30 -7.17 2.54 -18.21
CA PHE A 30 -6.57 3.71 -18.83
C PHE A 30 -5.07 3.51 -19.10
N ILE A 31 -4.32 2.99 -18.13
CA ILE A 31 -2.88 2.69 -18.27
C ILE A 31 -2.67 1.71 -19.43
N SER A 32 -3.42 0.60 -19.44
CA SER A 32 -3.33 -0.41 -20.49
C SER A 32 -3.73 0.12 -21.87
N GLY A 33 -4.78 0.92 -21.95
CA GLY A 33 -5.22 1.56 -23.18
C GLY A 33 -4.22 2.59 -23.72
N PHE A 34 -3.61 3.38 -22.82
CA PHE A 34 -2.54 4.31 -23.19
C PHE A 34 -1.30 3.56 -23.69
N GLU A 35 -0.92 2.49 -22.99
CA GLU A 35 0.21 1.65 -23.37
C GLU A 35 0.01 1.04 -24.75
N GLN A 36 -1.16 0.45 -25.03
CA GLN A 36 -1.46 -0.13 -26.35
C GLN A 36 -1.34 0.88 -27.50
N ARG A 37 -1.67 2.13 -27.25
CA ARG A 37 -1.80 3.15 -28.32
C ARG A 37 -0.58 4.06 -28.43
N PHE A 38 0.10 4.36 -27.33
CA PHE A 38 1.13 5.39 -27.24
C PHE A 38 2.45 4.90 -26.65
N TYR A 39 2.58 3.58 -26.39
CA TYR A 39 3.84 3.04 -25.87
C TYR A 39 5.00 3.35 -26.81
N ARG A 40 6.04 3.93 -26.23
CA ARG A 40 7.38 4.03 -26.81
C ARG A 40 8.37 3.73 -25.69
N ASN A 41 9.42 2.97 -25.97
CA ASN A 41 10.45 2.68 -24.99
C ASN A 41 11.27 3.94 -24.69
N GLY A 42 10.73 4.82 -23.83
CA GLY A 42 11.36 6.09 -23.49
C GLY A 42 10.66 6.80 -22.33
N ILE A 43 11.44 7.58 -21.59
CA ILE A 43 10.98 8.31 -20.40
C ILE A 43 9.83 9.28 -20.71
N LEU A 44 9.90 9.96 -21.88
CA LEU A 44 8.88 10.95 -22.26
C LEU A 44 7.49 10.31 -22.42
N SER A 45 7.41 9.15 -23.05
CA SER A 45 6.14 8.42 -23.23
C SER A 45 5.56 8.01 -21.87
N GLY A 46 6.39 7.52 -20.94
CA GLY A 46 5.96 7.23 -19.57
C GLY A 46 5.54 8.47 -18.79
N ALA A 47 6.28 9.58 -18.93
CA ALA A 47 5.91 10.84 -18.28
C ALA A 47 4.56 11.39 -18.80
N LEU A 48 4.29 11.25 -20.09
CA LEU A 48 2.98 11.63 -20.68
C LEU A 48 1.84 10.78 -20.12
N LEU A 49 2.05 9.46 -19.93
CA LEU A 49 1.07 8.61 -19.25
C LEU A 49 0.83 9.11 -17.81
N VAL A 50 1.89 9.33 -17.04
CA VAL A 50 1.78 9.81 -15.64
C VAL A 50 0.99 11.12 -15.60
N ILE A 51 1.40 12.12 -16.36
CA ILE A 51 0.73 13.42 -16.38
C ILE A 51 -0.74 13.28 -16.79
N SER A 52 -1.03 12.51 -17.85
CA SER A 52 -2.40 12.38 -18.37
C SER A 52 -3.33 11.70 -17.36
N LEU A 53 -2.88 10.63 -16.67
CA LEU A 53 -3.69 9.96 -15.67
C LEU A 53 -3.88 10.84 -14.42
N LEU A 54 -2.83 11.52 -13.95
CA LEU A 54 -2.93 12.41 -12.78
C LEU A 54 -3.87 13.58 -13.05
N VAL A 55 -3.76 14.23 -14.20
CA VAL A 55 -4.66 15.33 -14.60
C VAL A 55 -6.10 14.83 -14.72
N LEU A 56 -6.33 13.70 -15.39
CA LEU A 56 -7.67 13.14 -15.54
C LEU A 56 -8.27 12.78 -14.17
N THR A 57 -7.51 12.12 -13.30
CA THR A 57 -7.97 11.74 -11.96
C THR A 57 -8.27 12.98 -11.10
N LEU A 58 -7.41 13.99 -11.16
CA LEU A 58 -7.62 15.27 -10.47
C LEU A 58 -8.91 15.96 -10.94
N LEU A 59 -9.10 16.08 -12.25
CA LEU A 59 -10.29 16.72 -12.83
C LEU A 59 -11.58 15.99 -12.45
N ILE A 60 -11.59 14.65 -12.53
CA ILE A 60 -12.76 13.84 -12.16
C ILE A 60 -13.07 13.99 -10.67
N SER A 61 -12.05 13.89 -9.80
CA SER A 61 -12.23 13.97 -8.36
C SER A 61 -12.66 15.38 -7.90
N VAL A 62 -12.12 16.43 -8.49
CA VAL A 62 -12.55 17.83 -8.23
C VAL A 62 -13.99 18.06 -8.72
N ALA A 63 -14.33 17.57 -9.92
CA ALA A 63 -15.69 17.66 -10.44
C ALA A 63 -16.69 16.94 -9.53
N LEU A 64 -16.31 15.76 -9.00
CA LEU A 64 -17.13 15.00 -8.07
C LEU A 64 -17.34 15.78 -6.76
N VAL A 65 -16.28 16.38 -6.19
CA VAL A 65 -16.41 17.24 -5.00
C VAL A 65 -17.37 18.39 -5.26
N TYR A 66 -17.19 19.10 -6.38
CA TYR A 66 -18.06 20.22 -6.76
C TYR A 66 -19.53 19.79 -6.91
N LEU A 67 -19.79 18.65 -7.54
CA LEU A 67 -21.15 18.10 -7.66
C LEU A 67 -21.74 17.73 -6.28
N CYS A 68 -20.92 17.20 -5.39
CA CYS A 68 -21.38 16.86 -4.03
C CYS A 68 -21.66 18.12 -3.19
N GLU A 69 -20.95 19.23 -3.42
CA GLU A 69 -21.22 20.50 -2.75
C GLU A 69 -22.63 21.10 -3.06
N LEU A 70 -23.25 20.65 -4.15
CA LEU A 70 -24.65 21.00 -4.46
C LEU A 70 -25.68 20.26 -3.58
N LEU A 71 -25.24 19.25 -2.85
CA LEU A 71 -26.07 18.46 -1.94
C LEU A 71 -26.08 19.09 -0.52
N PRO A 72 -27.08 18.79 0.32
CA PRO A 72 -27.02 19.13 1.74
C PRO A 72 -25.73 18.61 2.39
N THR A 73 -25.13 19.38 3.28
CA THR A 73 -23.78 19.13 3.86
C THR A 73 -23.60 17.69 4.38
N GLY A 74 -24.57 17.15 5.12
CA GLY A 74 -24.48 15.78 5.63
C GLY A 74 -24.49 14.72 4.52
N LEU A 75 -25.28 14.92 3.47
CA LEU A 75 -25.35 14.00 2.33
C LEU A 75 -24.07 14.10 1.48
N SER A 76 -23.58 15.32 1.24
CA SER A 76 -22.28 15.55 0.57
C SER A 76 -21.16 14.80 1.28
N LEU A 77 -21.03 14.98 2.59
CA LEU A 77 -20.02 14.31 3.41
C LEU A 77 -20.14 12.78 3.33
N ALA A 78 -21.37 12.24 3.41
CA ALA A 78 -21.60 10.79 3.31
C ALA A 78 -21.18 10.23 1.95
N VAL A 79 -21.58 10.87 0.84
CA VAL A 79 -21.23 10.45 -0.51
C VAL A 79 -19.72 10.52 -0.73
N LEU A 80 -19.06 11.63 -0.36
CA LEU A 80 -17.63 11.79 -0.48
C LEU A 80 -16.87 10.76 0.37
N SER A 81 -17.39 10.40 1.56
CA SER A 81 -16.79 9.38 2.43
C SER A 81 -16.83 7.99 1.79
N VAL A 82 -17.93 7.64 1.12
CA VAL A 82 -18.04 6.38 0.36
C VAL A 82 -17.02 6.34 -0.78
N PHE A 83 -16.90 7.41 -1.57
CA PHE A 83 -15.88 7.46 -2.63
C PHE A 83 -14.47 7.42 -2.06
N ALA A 84 -14.18 8.15 -0.99
CA ALA A 84 -12.86 8.15 -0.37
C ALA A 84 -12.49 6.78 0.23
N SER A 85 -13.46 6.04 0.79
CA SER A 85 -13.22 4.72 1.36
C SER A 85 -12.73 3.71 0.33
N THR A 86 -13.10 3.85 -0.95
CA THR A 86 -12.57 3.00 -2.01
C THR A 86 -11.05 3.14 -2.24
N GLY A 87 -10.44 4.23 -1.78
CA GLY A 87 -8.99 4.41 -1.82
C GLY A 87 -8.26 3.75 -0.67
N LEU A 88 -8.96 3.26 0.35
CA LEU A 88 -8.42 2.59 1.53
C LEU A 88 -8.55 1.07 1.40
N ALA A 89 -7.67 0.32 2.04
CA ALA A 89 -7.63 -1.13 1.88
C ALA A 89 -7.28 -1.88 3.18
N MET A 90 -7.53 -1.32 4.37
CA MET A 90 -7.18 -1.97 5.64
C MET A 90 -7.92 -3.31 5.80
N ASN A 91 -9.22 -3.33 5.49
CA ASN A 91 -10.02 -4.53 5.68
C ASN A 91 -9.66 -5.61 4.66
N MET A 92 -9.57 -5.25 3.38
CA MET A 92 -9.20 -6.15 2.29
C MET A 92 -7.79 -6.71 2.48
N LEU A 93 -6.79 -5.86 2.74
CA LEU A 93 -5.41 -6.28 2.98
C LEU A 93 -5.31 -7.27 4.14
N HIS A 94 -5.98 -6.97 5.26
CA HIS A 94 -5.99 -7.87 6.41
C HIS A 94 -6.65 -9.21 6.07
N ALA A 95 -7.79 -9.21 5.38
CA ALA A 95 -8.51 -10.41 5.00
C ALA A 95 -7.67 -11.28 4.06
N SER A 96 -7.08 -10.70 3.01
CA SER A 96 -6.27 -11.41 2.04
C SER A 96 -5.00 -12.02 2.65
N VAL A 97 -4.33 -11.31 3.57
CA VAL A 97 -3.15 -11.88 4.26
C VAL A 97 -3.56 -12.90 5.32
N ALA A 98 -4.71 -12.71 6.00
CA ALA A 98 -5.22 -13.69 6.98
C ALA A 98 -5.65 -15.00 6.31
N GLU A 99 -6.17 -14.96 5.10
CA GLU A 99 -6.53 -16.12 4.30
C GLU A 99 -5.35 -17.08 4.12
N LEU A 100 -4.12 -16.57 3.96
CA LEU A 100 -2.91 -17.40 3.82
C LEU A 100 -2.68 -18.33 5.01
N ALA A 101 -3.21 -18.01 6.18
CA ALA A 101 -3.10 -18.84 7.37
C ALA A 101 -4.14 -19.99 7.40
N THR A 102 -5.20 -19.94 6.60
CA THR A 102 -6.34 -20.86 6.65
C THR A 102 -6.70 -21.50 5.31
N ALA A 103 -6.20 -20.96 4.19
CA ALA A 103 -6.50 -21.44 2.85
C ALA A 103 -6.02 -22.89 2.64
N GLU A 104 -6.77 -23.67 1.88
CA GLU A 104 -6.36 -24.99 1.42
C GLU A 104 -5.17 -24.93 0.45
N GLN A 105 -5.09 -23.86 -0.33
CA GLN A 105 -4.02 -23.60 -1.30
C GLN A 105 -3.36 -22.23 -1.03
N PRO A 106 -2.56 -22.10 0.05
CA PRO A 106 -2.02 -20.80 0.47
C PRO A 106 -1.03 -20.21 -0.54
N LYS A 107 -0.32 -21.01 -1.33
CA LYS A 107 0.57 -20.51 -2.39
C LYS A 107 -0.20 -19.84 -3.53
N GLN A 108 -1.37 -20.38 -3.89
CA GLN A 108 -2.23 -19.78 -4.88
C GLN A 108 -2.84 -18.47 -4.35
N ALA A 109 -3.30 -18.44 -3.10
CA ALA A 109 -3.77 -17.20 -2.48
C ALA A 109 -2.66 -16.13 -2.43
N LEU A 110 -1.42 -16.52 -2.10
CA LEU A 110 -0.27 -15.62 -2.10
C LEU A 110 0.06 -15.07 -3.50
N SER A 111 -0.13 -15.83 -4.58
CA SER A 111 0.18 -15.38 -5.95
C SER A 111 -0.66 -14.19 -6.40
N PHE A 112 -1.81 -13.93 -5.77
CA PHE A 112 -2.61 -12.71 -5.99
C PHE A 112 -2.08 -11.48 -5.24
N LEU A 113 -1.18 -11.68 -4.26
CA LEU A 113 -0.67 -10.62 -3.39
C LEU A 113 0.77 -10.23 -3.72
N VAL A 114 1.52 -11.07 -4.41
CA VAL A 114 2.94 -10.85 -4.70
C VAL A 114 3.28 -11.13 -6.15
N SER A 115 4.27 -10.41 -6.69
CA SER A 115 4.75 -10.61 -8.06
C SER A 115 5.81 -11.73 -8.18
N ARG A 116 6.10 -12.47 -7.11
CA ARG A 116 7.11 -13.56 -7.09
C ARG A 116 6.47 -14.88 -7.52
N ASP A 117 7.32 -15.81 -7.96
CA ASP A 117 6.92 -17.17 -8.26
C ASP A 117 6.62 -17.93 -6.97
N THR A 118 5.35 -18.24 -6.71
CA THR A 118 4.90 -18.83 -5.43
C THR A 118 4.93 -20.37 -5.41
N GLU A 119 4.89 -21.02 -6.57
CA GLU A 119 4.79 -22.49 -6.70
C GLU A 119 5.94 -23.23 -6.00
N ALA A 120 7.18 -22.76 -6.19
CA ALA A 120 8.38 -23.39 -5.63
C ALA A 120 8.71 -22.97 -4.18
N MET A 121 7.94 -22.03 -3.59
CA MET A 121 8.21 -21.52 -2.24
C MET A 121 8.07 -22.61 -1.18
N THR A 122 8.97 -22.61 -0.22
CA THR A 122 8.78 -23.30 1.05
C THR A 122 7.72 -22.59 1.90
N GLU A 123 7.20 -23.26 2.91
CA GLU A 123 6.22 -22.65 3.83
C GLU A 123 6.79 -21.40 4.55
N THR A 124 8.07 -21.44 4.93
CA THR A 124 8.76 -20.30 5.54
C THR A 124 8.87 -19.11 4.59
N GLU A 125 9.20 -19.34 3.31
CA GLU A 125 9.28 -18.28 2.30
C GLU A 125 7.91 -17.68 2.02
N MET A 126 6.86 -18.49 2.01
CA MET A 126 5.48 -18.02 1.89
C MET A 126 5.09 -17.07 3.03
N TYR A 127 5.37 -17.45 4.30
CA TYR A 127 5.07 -16.57 5.44
C TYR A 127 5.96 -15.33 5.47
N LYS A 128 7.22 -15.41 5.02
CA LYS A 128 8.06 -14.22 4.81
C LYS A 128 7.41 -13.24 3.83
N ALA A 129 7.02 -13.73 2.65
CA ALA A 129 6.38 -12.92 1.63
C ALA A 129 5.06 -12.31 2.13
N ALA A 130 4.27 -13.05 2.89
CA ALA A 130 3.05 -12.56 3.52
C ALA A 130 3.30 -11.42 4.52
N LEU A 131 4.34 -11.54 5.37
CA LEU A 131 4.72 -10.50 6.33
C LEU A 131 5.26 -9.25 5.63
N GLU A 132 6.06 -9.42 4.56
CA GLU A 132 6.56 -8.31 3.74
C GLU A 132 5.41 -7.56 3.09
N THR A 133 4.49 -8.29 2.44
CA THR A 133 3.30 -7.72 1.82
C THR A 133 2.40 -7.01 2.84
N TRP A 134 2.20 -7.60 4.02
CA TRP A 134 1.47 -6.95 5.12
C TRP A 134 2.11 -5.63 5.50
N ALA A 135 3.43 -5.60 5.76
CA ALA A 135 4.16 -4.40 6.17
C ALA A 135 4.17 -3.30 5.11
N GLU A 136 4.44 -3.66 3.85
CA GLU A 136 4.51 -2.73 2.71
C GLU A 136 3.13 -2.13 2.40
N ASN A 137 2.12 -2.97 2.29
CA ASN A 137 0.77 -2.49 1.96
C ASN A 137 0.05 -1.79 3.12
N LEU A 138 0.51 -1.91 4.38
CA LEU A 138 0.09 -0.99 5.44
C LEU A 138 0.48 0.45 5.11
N SER A 139 1.62 0.67 4.43
CA SER A 139 1.95 1.99 3.90
C SER A 139 1.06 2.35 2.71
N ASP A 140 1.09 1.56 1.66
CA ASP A 140 0.57 1.92 0.34
C ASP A 140 -0.95 1.80 0.22
N GLY A 141 -1.54 0.90 1.02
CA GLY A 141 -2.99 0.66 1.04
C GLY A 141 -3.74 1.38 2.16
N VAL A 142 -3.03 1.89 3.18
CA VAL A 142 -3.70 2.45 4.37
C VAL A 142 -3.17 3.82 4.74
N VAL A 143 -1.89 3.90 5.17
CA VAL A 143 -1.35 5.13 5.75
C VAL A 143 -1.17 6.22 4.70
N ALA A 144 -0.64 5.89 3.54
CA ALA A 144 -0.43 6.87 2.48
C ALA A 144 -1.74 7.40 1.88
N PRO A 145 -2.73 6.54 1.49
CA PRO A 145 -4.01 7.06 1.04
C PRO A 145 -4.68 7.95 2.09
N LEU A 146 -4.65 7.55 3.36
CA LEU A 146 -5.23 8.33 4.45
C LEU A 146 -4.50 9.66 4.67
N PHE A 147 -3.17 9.66 4.57
CA PHE A 147 -2.35 10.87 4.65
C PHE A 147 -2.77 11.89 3.59
N TYR A 148 -2.92 11.46 2.34
CA TYR A 148 -3.33 12.33 1.25
C TYR A 148 -4.81 12.75 1.35
N LEU A 149 -5.67 11.88 1.90
CA LEU A 149 -7.07 12.20 2.17
C LEU A 149 -7.20 13.32 3.22
N VAL A 150 -6.41 13.27 4.29
CA VAL A 150 -6.39 14.31 5.33
C VAL A 150 -5.87 15.63 4.80
N LEU A 151 -4.83 15.62 3.96
CA LEU A 151 -4.21 16.84 3.45
C LEU A 151 -5.01 17.52 2.32
N PHE A 152 -5.58 16.73 1.40
CA PHE A 152 -6.13 17.25 0.15
C PHE A 152 -7.54 16.71 -0.18
N GLY A 153 -8.19 16.01 0.75
CA GLY A 153 -9.52 15.46 0.56
C GLY A 153 -9.58 14.36 -0.51
N LEU A 154 -10.75 14.20 -1.13
CA LEU A 154 -10.99 13.21 -2.17
C LEU A 154 -10.00 13.32 -3.36
N PRO A 155 -9.65 14.52 -3.87
CA PRO A 155 -8.63 14.64 -4.91
C PRO A 155 -7.27 14.08 -4.48
N GLY A 156 -6.87 14.30 -3.22
CA GLY A 156 -5.59 13.81 -2.70
C GLY A 156 -5.50 12.28 -2.71
N ILE A 157 -6.48 11.60 -2.13
CA ILE A 157 -6.48 10.13 -2.12
C ILE A 157 -6.60 9.55 -3.54
N ALA A 158 -7.42 10.15 -4.42
CA ALA A 158 -7.59 9.69 -5.78
C ALA A 158 -6.28 9.79 -6.60
N VAL A 159 -5.60 10.94 -6.52
CA VAL A 159 -4.29 11.16 -7.18
C VAL A 159 -3.24 10.20 -6.62
N TYR A 160 -3.17 10.01 -5.31
CA TYR A 160 -2.26 9.04 -4.72
C TYR A 160 -2.53 7.60 -5.23
N LYS A 161 -3.80 7.19 -5.29
CA LYS A 161 -4.16 5.86 -5.83
C LYS A 161 -3.78 5.70 -7.31
N ALA A 162 -3.87 6.77 -8.10
CA ALA A 162 -3.40 6.74 -9.48
C ALA A 162 -1.87 6.57 -9.57
N ILE A 163 -1.10 7.26 -8.71
CA ILE A 163 0.36 7.11 -8.61
C ILE A 163 0.71 5.66 -8.26
N ASN A 164 0.16 5.14 -7.18
CA ASN A 164 0.42 3.78 -6.69
C ASN A 164 0.00 2.70 -7.71
N THR A 165 -1.11 2.92 -8.46
CA THR A 165 -1.55 2.01 -9.51
C THR A 165 -0.57 2.00 -10.69
N MET A 166 -0.06 3.15 -11.10
CA MET A 166 0.96 3.21 -12.16
C MET A 166 2.24 2.52 -11.74
N ASP A 167 2.72 2.75 -10.51
CA ASP A 167 3.90 2.06 -10.00
C ASP A 167 3.71 0.55 -10.06
N SER A 168 2.61 0.04 -9.52
CA SER A 168 2.30 -1.40 -9.49
C SER A 168 2.18 -2.03 -10.88
N MET A 169 1.79 -1.27 -11.92
CA MET A 169 1.57 -1.81 -13.26
C MET A 169 2.78 -1.69 -14.20
N ILE A 170 3.57 -0.61 -14.06
CA ILE A 170 4.60 -0.29 -15.07
C ILE A 170 5.98 0.05 -14.48
N ALA A 171 6.17 0.11 -13.16
CA ALA A 171 7.47 0.45 -12.58
C ALA A 171 8.45 -0.74 -12.44
N TYR A 172 8.30 -1.74 -13.28
CA TYR A 172 9.19 -2.90 -13.27
C TYR A 172 10.51 -2.63 -14.01
N LYS A 173 11.61 -3.16 -13.47
CA LYS A 173 12.94 -3.07 -14.12
C LYS A 173 13.12 -4.13 -15.21
N THR A 174 12.11 -4.36 -16.04
CA THR A 174 12.17 -5.19 -17.24
C THR A 174 12.61 -4.34 -18.43
N GLU A 175 13.11 -4.96 -19.49
CA GLU A 175 13.51 -4.27 -20.73
C GLU A 175 12.39 -3.35 -21.26
N ARG A 176 11.13 -3.80 -21.19
CA ARG A 176 9.94 -3.06 -21.61
C ARG A 176 9.70 -1.80 -20.78
N TYR A 177 9.81 -1.89 -19.47
CA TYR A 177 9.39 -0.83 -18.55
C TYR A 177 10.52 0.01 -17.97
N PHE A 178 11.78 -0.36 -18.22
CA PHE A 178 12.94 0.30 -17.61
C PHE A 178 12.97 1.82 -17.81
N TYR A 179 12.65 2.28 -19.04
CA TYR A 179 12.54 3.71 -19.34
C TYR A 179 11.09 4.23 -19.20
N PHE A 180 10.12 3.44 -19.66
CA PHE A 180 8.72 3.83 -19.67
C PHE A 180 8.14 4.00 -18.26
N GLY A 181 8.41 3.08 -17.35
CA GLY A 181 7.93 3.09 -15.96
C GLY A 181 8.71 4.02 -15.03
N LYS A 182 9.87 4.56 -15.48
CA LYS A 182 10.78 5.32 -14.60
C LYS A 182 10.13 6.52 -13.93
N THR A 183 9.29 7.26 -14.64
CA THR A 183 8.60 8.44 -14.09
C THR A 183 7.58 8.02 -13.04
N ALA A 184 6.83 6.93 -13.26
CA ALA A 184 5.88 6.39 -12.29
C ALA A 184 6.58 5.97 -11.00
N ALA A 185 7.69 5.22 -11.11
CA ALA A 185 8.49 4.82 -9.95
C ALA A 185 9.01 6.00 -9.13
N ILE A 186 9.54 7.05 -9.79
CA ILE A 186 10.06 8.23 -9.08
C ILE A 186 8.93 9.00 -8.38
N VAL A 187 7.78 9.16 -9.03
CA VAL A 187 6.64 9.88 -8.44
C VAL A 187 6.07 9.10 -7.26
N ASP A 188 6.01 7.77 -7.34
CA ASP A 188 5.60 6.91 -6.23
C ASP A 188 6.60 6.97 -5.06
N ASP A 189 7.91 6.90 -5.34
CA ASP A 189 8.93 7.04 -4.31
C ASP A 189 8.83 8.37 -3.56
N ILE A 190 8.52 9.48 -4.25
CA ILE A 190 8.29 10.78 -3.62
C ILE A 190 6.99 10.78 -2.81
N ALA A 191 5.91 10.24 -3.36
CA ALA A 191 4.60 10.21 -2.71
C ALA A 191 4.62 9.36 -1.43
N ASN A 192 5.35 8.26 -1.42
CA ASN A 192 5.46 7.35 -0.28
C ASN A 192 6.53 7.76 0.75
N TYR A 193 7.31 8.83 0.49
CA TYR A 193 8.45 9.18 1.35
C TYR A 193 8.06 9.41 2.82
N LEU A 194 7.07 10.25 3.11
CA LEU A 194 6.56 10.47 4.46
C LEU A 194 5.67 9.33 4.97
N PRO A 195 4.71 8.82 4.19
CA PRO A 195 3.83 7.74 4.63
C PRO A 195 4.56 6.48 5.08
N ALA A 196 5.60 6.06 4.36
CA ALA A 196 6.37 4.86 4.72
C ALA A 196 7.08 5.02 6.08
N ARG A 197 7.56 6.22 6.39
CA ARG A 197 8.18 6.54 7.69
C ARG A 197 7.16 6.55 8.82
N LEU A 198 5.97 7.11 8.58
CA LEU A 198 4.86 7.06 9.54
C LEU A 198 4.41 5.63 9.79
N THR A 199 4.29 4.82 8.73
CA THR A 199 3.93 3.40 8.86
C THR A 199 4.96 2.64 9.68
N ALA A 200 6.25 2.80 9.38
CA ALA A 200 7.31 2.18 10.14
C ALA A 200 7.29 2.60 11.63
N LEU A 201 7.02 3.89 11.91
CA LEU A 201 6.86 4.38 13.27
C LEU A 201 5.67 3.72 13.98
N PHE A 202 4.52 3.58 13.33
CA PHE A 202 3.36 2.90 13.91
C PHE A 202 3.68 1.44 14.24
N ILE A 203 4.39 0.73 13.35
CA ILE A 203 4.84 -0.64 13.60
C ILE A 203 5.76 -0.69 14.83
N VAL A 204 6.74 0.21 14.94
CA VAL A 204 7.65 0.29 16.10
C VAL A 204 6.88 0.56 17.39
N LEU A 205 5.93 1.51 17.39
CA LEU A 205 5.12 1.84 18.56
C LEU A 205 4.28 0.64 19.07
N LEU A 206 3.84 -0.22 18.16
CA LEU A 206 3.05 -1.41 18.44
C LEU A 206 3.89 -2.67 18.68
N ALA A 207 5.19 -2.61 18.43
CA ALA A 207 6.09 -3.74 18.65
C ALA A 207 6.18 -4.12 20.13
N GLN A 208 6.31 -5.42 20.43
CA GLN A 208 6.61 -5.89 21.79
C GLN A 208 8.01 -5.46 22.22
N ASP A 209 9.01 -5.70 21.35
CA ASP A 209 10.36 -5.15 21.51
C ASP A 209 10.53 -3.94 20.59
N LYS A 210 10.21 -2.77 21.14
CA LYS A 210 10.34 -1.50 20.43
C LYS A 210 11.78 -1.14 20.11
N CYS A 211 12.71 -1.54 20.98
CA CYS A 211 14.13 -1.28 20.80
C CYS A 211 14.67 -2.06 19.60
N LEU A 212 14.36 -3.35 19.51
CA LEU A 212 14.75 -4.18 18.37
C LEU A 212 14.11 -3.72 17.08
N ALA A 213 12.80 -3.38 17.11
CA ALA A 213 12.10 -2.85 15.94
C ALA A 213 12.74 -1.54 15.42
N TRP A 214 13.09 -0.64 16.33
CA TRP A 214 13.77 0.61 16.02
C TRP A 214 15.18 0.40 15.46
N GLN A 215 15.96 -0.51 16.09
CA GLN A 215 17.30 -0.87 15.59
C GLN A 215 17.26 -1.46 14.19
N CYS A 216 16.35 -2.40 13.93
CA CYS A 216 16.18 -2.99 12.60
C CYS A 216 15.75 -1.94 11.56
N LEU A 217 14.81 -1.06 11.91
CA LEU A 217 14.37 0.04 11.05
C LEU A 217 15.57 0.89 10.58
N TRP A 218 16.40 1.35 11.51
CA TRP A 218 17.55 2.21 11.18
C TRP A 218 18.67 1.49 10.45
N ARG A 219 18.97 0.25 10.84
CA ARG A 219 20.05 -0.53 10.25
C ARG A 219 19.72 -1.03 8.84
N ASP A 220 18.47 -1.46 8.63
CA ASP A 220 18.08 -2.24 7.47
C ASP A 220 17.08 -1.54 6.54
N GLY A 221 16.34 -0.53 7.01
CA GLY A 221 15.23 0.08 6.29
C GLY A 221 15.59 0.68 4.92
N ASN A 222 16.85 1.08 4.72
CA ASN A 222 17.34 1.65 3.46
C ASN A 222 18.11 0.64 2.59
N LYS A 223 18.04 -0.66 2.89
CA LYS A 223 18.78 -1.68 2.12
C LYS A 223 18.07 -2.10 0.83
N LEU A 224 16.77 -1.91 0.72
CA LEU A 224 16.02 -2.21 -0.50
C LEU A 224 16.23 -1.12 -1.56
N GLU A 225 15.94 -1.46 -2.81
CA GLU A 225 16.05 -0.52 -3.94
C GLU A 225 15.07 0.67 -3.82
N SER A 226 13.85 0.42 -3.33
CA SER A 226 12.90 1.50 -2.98
C SER A 226 13.31 2.16 -1.67
N PRO A 227 13.34 3.50 -1.59
CA PRO A 227 13.66 4.24 -0.37
C PRO A 227 12.55 4.15 0.68
N ASN A 228 11.45 3.49 0.37
CA ASN A 228 10.22 3.45 1.15
C ASN A 228 9.87 2.05 1.65
N ALA A 229 9.76 1.06 0.77
CA ALA A 229 9.28 -0.29 1.10
C ALA A 229 10.11 -0.98 2.20
N GLY A 230 11.42 -0.75 2.23
CA GLY A 230 12.30 -1.35 3.23
C GLY A 230 12.03 -0.89 4.67
N LEU A 231 11.49 0.31 4.88
CA LEU A 231 11.27 0.87 6.21
C LEU A 231 10.20 0.10 7.01
N PRO A 232 8.96 -0.06 6.53
CA PRO A 232 7.95 -0.82 7.25
C PRO A 232 8.31 -2.31 7.35
N ILE A 233 8.97 -2.90 6.33
CA ILE A 233 9.42 -4.30 6.36
C ILE A 233 10.49 -4.51 7.43
N ALA A 234 11.50 -3.63 7.54
CA ALA A 234 12.54 -3.72 8.55
C ALA A 234 11.99 -3.51 9.97
N ALA A 235 11.06 -2.56 10.15
CA ALA A 235 10.37 -2.36 11.42
C ALA A 235 9.57 -3.62 11.81
N MET A 236 8.86 -4.25 10.86
CA MET A 236 8.11 -5.49 11.06
C MET A 236 9.05 -6.66 11.42
N ALA A 237 10.18 -6.79 10.72
CA ALA A 237 11.19 -7.79 11.00
C ALA A 237 11.70 -7.67 12.45
N GLY A 238 12.02 -6.47 12.90
CA GLY A 238 12.44 -6.19 14.27
C GLY A 238 11.33 -6.41 15.30
N ALA A 239 10.08 -6.02 14.99
CA ALA A 239 8.95 -6.18 15.90
C ALA A 239 8.67 -7.65 16.29
N PHE A 240 9.01 -8.58 15.40
CA PHE A 240 8.81 -10.03 15.64
C PHE A 240 10.14 -10.80 15.80
N GLY A 241 11.29 -10.13 15.71
CA GLY A 241 12.61 -10.77 15.80
C GLY A 241 12.85 -11.79 14.68
N VAL A 242 12.38 -11.52 13.47
CA VAL A 242 12.48 -12.40 12.31
C VAL A 242 13.36 -11.81 11.22
N ALA A 243 13.86 -12.65 10.33
CA ALA A 243 14.56 -12.24 9.11
C ALA A 243 13.58 -12.26 7.93
N LEU A 244 13.38 -11.10 7.31
CA LEU A 244 12.59 -10.90 6.10
C LEU A 244 13.50 -10.54 4.91
N GLY A 245 12.95 -10.48 3.70
CA GLY A 245 13.76 -10.32 2.49
C GLY A 245 14.52 -11.58 2.14
N GLY A 246 15.69 -11.40 1.52
CA GLY A 246 16.48 -12.48 0.95
C GLY A 246 16.08 -12.82 -0.48
N ASP A 247 16.70 -13.85 -1.03
CA ASP A 247 16.54 -14.25 -2.42
C ASP A 247 15.11 -14.70 -2.74
N ALA A 248 14.64 -14.34 -3.93
CA ALA A 248 13.32 -14.75 -4.41
C ALA A 248 13.31 -14.90 -5.93
N TYR A 249 12.45 -15.79 -6.45
CA TYR A 249 12.28 -16.00 -7.87
C TYR A 249 11.18 -15.09 -8.43
N TYR A 250 11.46 -14.51 -9.60
CA TYR A 250 10.54 -13.68 -10.38
C TYR A 250 10.61 -14.11 -11.84
N HIS A 251 9.52 -14.62 -12.37
CA HIS A 251 9.44 -15.13 -13.76
C HIS A 251 10.56 -16.14 -14.07
N GLY A 252 10.83 -17.06 -13.14
CA GLY A 252 11.88 -18.07 -13.25
C GLY A 252 13.32 -17.58 -13.02
N GLN A 253 13.52 -16.30 -12.73
CA GLN A 253 14.85 -15.72 -12.49
C GLN A 253 15.05 -15.43 -11.00
N LEU A 254 16.20 -15.85 -10.47
CA LEU A 254 16.60 -15.58 -9.10
C LEU A 254 17.01 -14.10 -8.96
N LYS A 255 16.33 -13.36 -8.08
CA LYS A 255 16.70 -12.01 -7.69
C LYS A 255 17.26 -12.01 -6.27
N HIS A 256 18.50 -11.57 -6.12
CA HIS A 256 19.14 -11.39 -4.82
C HIS A 256 18.63 -10.12 -4.16
N LYS A 257 18.08 -10.24 -2.96
CA LYS A 257 17.64 -9.12 -2.13
C LYS A 257 18.33 -9.17 -0.76
N PRO A 258 18.60 -8.02 -0.15
CA PRO A 258 19.16 -7.98 1.20
C PRO A 258 18.19 -8.60 2.21
N VAL A 259 18.76 -9.18 3.25
CA VAL A 259 18.00 -9.65 4.42
C VAL A 259 17.82 -8.46 5.38
N LEU A 260 16.59 -8.32 5.90
CA LEU A 260 16.16 -7.29 6.84
C LEU A 260 15.81 -7.96 8.17
N GLY A 261 16.25 -7.39 9.28
CA GLY A 261 15.99 -7.95 10.62
C GLY A 261 17.02 -8.96 11.08
N LEU A 262 16.65 -9.77 12.05
CA LEU A 262 17.48 -10.79 12.70
C LEU A 262 16.69 -12.08 12.80
N SER A 263 17.35 -13.22 12.58
CA SER A 263 16.73 -14.54 12.70
C SER A 263 16.74 -15.03 14.16
N ILE A 264 16.07 -14.30 15.05
CA ILE A 264 15.90 -14.70 16.46
C ILE A 264 14.78 -15.74 16.56
N ASN A 265 13.68 -15.49 15.88
CA ASN A 265 12.52 -16.35 15.82
C ASN A 265 12.36 -16.95 14.41
N PRO A 266 11.87 -18.19 14.27
CA PRO A 266 11.51 -18.75 12.97
C PRO A 266 10.27 -18.06 12.41
N VAL A 267 10.28 -17.79 11.09
CA VAL A 267 9.09 -17.31 10.39
C VAL A 267 8.14 -18.49 10.17
N ASN A 268 6.93 -18.36 10.70
CA ASN A 268 5.89 -19.38 10.62
C ASN A 268 4.49 -18.76 10.71
N LYS A 269 3.47 -19.60 10.62
CA LYS A 269 2.06 -19.20 10.75
C LYS A 269 1.76 -18.40 12.02
N ALA A 270 2.34 -18.81 13.17
CA ALA A 270 2.07 -18.13 14.44
C ALA A 270 2.57 -16.69 14.45
N VAL A 271 3.72 -16.42 13.83
CA VAL A 271 4.26 -15.05 13.66
C VAL A 271 3.35 -14.25 12.74
N LEU A 272 2.87 -14.80 11.62
CA LEU A 272 1.94 -14.13 10.73
C LEU A 272 0.63 -13.75 11.44
N VAL A 273 0.01 -14.70 12.13
CA VAL A 273 -1.23 -14.45 12.90
C VAL A 273 -1.02 -13.35 13.94
N LYS A 274 0.12 -13.37 14.64
CA LYS A 274 0.47 -12.35 15.62
C LYS A 274 0.69 -10.98 14.97
N ALA A 275 1.33 -10.92 13.80
CA ALA A 275 1.52 -9.67 13.05
C ALA A 275 0.18 -9.06 12.61
N LEU A 276 -0.78 -9.87 12.20
CA LEU A 276 -2.13 -9.42 11.84
C LEU A 276 -2.89 -8.80 13.01
N THR A 277 -2.59 -9.16 14.27
CA THR A 277 -3.20 -8.50 15.45
C THR A 277 -2.83 -7.02 15.56
N MET A 278 -1.74 -6.56 14.89
CA MET A 278 -1.37 -5.15 14.85
C MET A 278 -2.44 -4.28 14.17
N LYS A 279 -3.32 -4.85 13.34
CA LYS A 279 -4.49 -4.14 12.79
C LYS A 279 -5.25 -3.38 13.87
N LYS A 280 -5.51 -3.99 15.03
CA LYS A 280 -6.26 -3.35 16.12
C LYS A 280 -5.53 -2.12 16.66
N GLY A 281 -4.21 -2.22 16.85
CA GLY A 281 -3.38 -1.11 17.32
C GLY A 281 -3.29 0.02 16.30
N ILE A 282 -3.11 -0.33 15.01
CA ILE A 282 -3.07 0.66 13.91
C ILE A 282 -4.41 1.40 13.81
N ASN A 283 -5.54 0.66 13.86
CA ASN A 283 -6.87 1.28 13.85
C ASN A 283 -7.05 2.25 15.03
N LEU A 284 -6.58 1.88 16.23
CA LEU A 284 -6.64 2.75 17.39
C LEU A 284 -5.81 4.02 17.20
N ILE A 285 -4.57 3.89 16.71
CA ILE A 285 -3.70 5.06 16.43
C ILE A 285 -4.35 5.97 15.41
N VAL A 286 -4.81 5.42 14.29
CA VAL A 286 -5.42 6.19 13.19
C VAL A 286 -6.68 6.92 13.69
N LEU A 287 -7.61 6.20 14.31
CA LEU A 287 -8.86 6.82 14.80
C LEU A 287 -8.59 7.88 15.88
N SER A 288 -7.60 7.66 16.76
CA SER A 288 -7.23 8.66 17.76
C SER A 288 -6.64 9.92 17.13
N LEU A 289 -5.79 9.79 16.10
CA LEU A 289 -5.23 10.93 15.36
C LEU A 289 -6.34 11.70 14.62
N LEU A 290 -7.27 10.99 13.97
CA LEU A 290 -8.38 11.62 13.26
C LEU A 290 -9.34 12.33 14.23
N ALA A 291 -9.68 11.71 15.37
CA ALA A 291 -10.51 12.31 16.40
C ALA A 291 -9.86 13.58 16.99
N THR A 292 -8.55 13.53 17.26
CA THR A 292 -7.79 14.71 17.71
C THR A 292 -7.83 15.81 16.64
N GLY A 293 -7.65 15.46 15.36
CA GLY A 293 -7.76 16.42 14.26
C GLY A 293 -9.13 17.08 14.16
N ILE A 294 -10.21 16.32 14.36
CA ILE A 294 -11.60 16.86 14.39
C ILE A 294 -11.80 17.84 15.56
N MET A 295 -11.21 17.55 16.73
CA MET A 295 -11.34 18.43 17.90
C MET A 295 -10.56 19.74 17.77
N LEU A 296 -9.54 19.79 16.93
CA LEU A 296 -8.67 20.94 16.74
C LEU A 296 -9.09 21.85 15.57
N THR A 297 -10.02 21.40 14.72
CA THR A 297 -10.51 22.13 13.53
C THR A 297 -11.98 22.52 13.66
#